data_7b5092699f62132345c7c57c01e54a91
#
_entry.id   7b5092699f62132345c7c57c01e54a91
#
_cell.length_a   1.000
_cell.length_b   1.000
_cell.length_c   1.000
_cell.angle_alpha   90.00
_cell.angle_beta   90.00
_cell.angle_gamma   90.00
#
_symmetry.space_group_name_H-M   'P 1'
#
loop_
_entity.id
_entity.type
_entity.pdbx_description
1 polymer ?
#
loop_
_entity_poly.entity_id
_entity_poly.type
_entity_poly.pdbx_seq_one_letter_code
_entity_poly.pdbx_strand_id
1 'polypeptide(L)'
;MNWSAKLIRYKKENRIAVYFDKNQEYINRIKKVEGSKWSPTLGAWHIPDTVYNREQFKIDAPIGKSLLSRISDENQEILKRYIEHIQLKGYSISTLKTYRNEFGIFLHYLKEETAETCEIEKIRKYILYSINEQKLSEATIQSRINALKFYYVQILRRENVFIEIPRPKKHATLPKVFSHNDIKKLFEVTTNLKHNTMLKLCYGLGLRVSEIINLKINDIDSKSMQVFIERAKGKKDRYANLPQSILIQLRDYFIEYRPKEYLFEGQYGGQYSIRSAQEVFKNALRKSKINKNTWHS
;
A
#
# COMPACT_ATOMS: atom_id res chain seq x y z
N MET A 1 1.57 3.21 37.63
CA MET A 1 1.32 2.15 36.64
C MET A 1 2.66 1.60 36.20
N ASN A 2 2.99 0.37 36.61
CA ASN A 2 4.29 -0.24 36.28
C ASN A 2 4.16 -1.09 35.00
N TRP A 3 4.27 -0.44 33.87
CA TRP A 3 4.46 -1.12 32.60
C TRP A 3 5.54 -0.39 31.79
N SER A 4 6.24 -1.11 30.93
CA SER A 4 7.19 -0.56 30.00
C SER A 4 7.00 -1.17 28.61
N ALA A 5 7.33 -0.40 27.60
CA ALA A 5 7.28 -0.87 26.23
C ALA A 5 8.54 -0.47 25.47
N LYS A 6 9.01 -1.33 24.58
CA LYS A 6 10.17 -1.06 23.74
C LYS A 6 10.03 -1.69 22.36
N LEU A 7 10.65 -1.06 21.36
CA LEU A 7 10.79 -1.64 20.04
C LEU A 7 11.73 -2.84 20.09
N ILE A 8 11.30 -3.91 19.44
CA ILE A 8 12.09 -5.12 19.25
C ILE A 8 12.03 -5.58 17.79
N ARG A 9 13.05 -6.30 17.35
CA ARG A 9 13.00 -7.06 16.11
C ARG A 9 12.72 -8.53 16.45
N TYR A 10 11.51 -9.00 16.12
CA TYR A 10 11.07 -10.36 16.43
C TYR A 10 10.67 -11.09 15.14
N LYS A 11 11.32 -12.25 14.86
CA LYS A 11 11.08 -13.05 13.63
C LYS A 11 11.10 -12.23 12.33
N LYS A 12 12.10 -11.36 12.19
CA LYS A 12 12.33 -10.44 11.05
C LYS A 12 11.31 -9.29 10.91
N GLU A 13 10.39 -9.11 11.85
CA GLU A 13 9.45 -8.00 11.90
C GLU A 13 9.77 -7.03 13.05
N ASN A 14 9.50 -5.73 12.85
CA ASN A 14 9.51 -4.77 13.94
C ASN A 14 8.23 -4.94 14.75
N ARG A 15 8.35 -5.11 16.06
CA ARG A 15 7.23 -5.25 16.99
C ARG A 15 7.49 -4.42 18.26
N ILE A 16 6.45 -4.15 19.01
CA ILE A 16 6.55 -3.50 20.31
C ILE A 16 6.38 -4.58 21.39
N ALA A 17 7.41 -4.79 22.20
CA ALA A 17 7.31 -5.64 23.38
C ALA A 17 6.79 -4.81 24.56
N VAL A 18 5.80 -5.33 25.26
CA VAL A 18 5.16 -4.69 26.41
C VAL A 18 5.37 -5.57 27.63
N TYR A 19 6.00 -5.00 28.64
CA TYR A 19 6.34 -5.64 29.92
C TYR A 19 5.48 -5.05 31.01
N PHE A 20 4.88 -5.89 31.83
CA PHE A 20 4.15 -5.51 33.03
C PHE A 20 4.07 -6.71 34.00
N ASP A 21 3.91 -6.44 35.28
CA ASP A 21 3.71 -7.47 36.26
C ASP A 21 2.40 -8.22 36.00
N LYS A 22 2.35 -9.51 36.39
CA LYS A 22 1.20 -10.38 36.11
C LYS A 22 -0.08 -9.78 36.72
N ASN A 23 -0.85 -9.10 35.89
CA ASN A 23 -2.11 -8.45 36.22
C ASN A 23 -3.18 -8.81 35.20
N GLN A 24 -4.29 -9.36 35.68
CA GLN A 24 -5.37 -9.84 34.80
C GLN A 24 -6.01 -8.72 33.96
N GLU A 25 -6.09 -7.52 34.52
CA GLU A 25 -6.65 -6.36 33.79
C GLU A 25 -5.75 -5.97 32.62
N TYR A 26 -4.43 -5.91 32.82
CA TYR A 26 -3.47 -5.60 31.74
C TYR A 26 -3.44 -6.70 30.68
N ILE A 27 -3.53 -7.97 31.09
CA ILE A 27 -3.65 -9.10 30.15
C ILE A 27 -4.92 -8.96 29.31
N ASN A 28 -6.04 -8.61 29.91
CA ASN A 28 -7.30 -8.43 29.17
C ASN A 28 -7.25 -7.22 28.24
N ARG A 29 -6.58 -6.14 28.65
CA ARG A 29 -6.39 -4.95 27.80
C ARG A 29 -5.49 -5.23 26.62
N ILE A 30 -4.33 -5.88 26.80
CA ILE A 30 -3.40 -6.13 25.71
C ILE A 30 -3.93 -7.17 24.71
N LYS A 31 -4.72 -8.13 25.17
CA LYS A 31 -5.41 -9.10 24.29
C LYS A 31 -6.39 -8.44 23.31
N LYS A 32 -6.93 -7.26 23.65
CA LYS A 32 -7.81 -6.49 22.77
C LYS A 32 -7.04 -5.78 21.63
N VAL A 33 -5.72 -5.66 21.75
CA VAL A 33 -4.89 -5.05 20.71
C VAL A 33 -4.72 -6.06 19.57
N GLU A 34 -5.13 -5.68 18.37
CA GLU A 34 -5.05 -6.54 17.20
C GLU A 34 -3.61 -7.01 16.94
N GLY A 35 -3.45 -8.30 16.72
CA GLY A 35 -2.13 -8.91 16.50
C GLY A 35 -1.25 -9.03 17.74
N SER A 36 -1.81 -8.85 18.94
CA SER A 36 -1.09 -9.12 20.21
C SER A 36 -0.80 -10.61 20.37
N LYS A 37 0.41 -10.94 20.82
CA LYS A 37 0.85 -12.31 21.09
C LYS A 37 1.75 -12.34 22.32
N TRP A 38 1.62 -13.38 23.10
CA TRP A 38 2.55 -13.69 24.18
C TRP A 38 3.76 -14.46 23.65
N SER A 39 4.94 -14.08 24.06
CA SER A 39 6.17 -14.81 23.76
C SER A 39 6.83 -15.29 25.06
N PRO A 40 6.86 -16.61 25.30
CA PRO A 40 7.58 -17.16 26.46
C PRO A 40 9.08 -16.83 26.43
N THR A 41 9.68 -16.83 25.24
CA THR A 41 11.11 -16.52 25.03
C THR A 41 11.46 -15.08 25.41
N LEU A 42 10.52 -14.13 25.19
CA LEU A 42 10.70 -12.74 25.56
C LEU A 42 10.23 -12.43 26.99
N GLY A 43 9.45 -13.33 27.59
CA GLY A 43 8.76 -13.06 28.85
C GLY A 43 7.82 -11.85 28.76
N ALA A 44 7.28 -11.55 27.57
CA ALA A 44 6.53 -10.34 27.32
C ALA A 44 5.43 -10.55 26.27
N TRP A 45 4.41 -9.71 26.32
CA TRP A 45 3.48 -9.52 25.22
C TRP A 45 4.14 -8.70 24.13
N HIS A 46 3.86 -9.02 22.89
CA HIS A 46 4.29 -8.18 21.76
C HIS A 46 3.15 -7.92 20.78
N ILE A 47 3.10 -6.69 20.28
CA ILE A 47 2.07 -6.17 19.39
C ILE A 47 2.71 -5.68 18.09
N PRO A 48 1.95 -5.54 17.00
CA PRO A 48 2.46 -4.97 15.75
C PRO A 48 3.00 -3.56 15.95
N ASP A 49 4.09 -3.22 15.26
CA ASP A 49 4.65 -1.89 15.23
C ASP A 49 3.84 -1.00 14.27
N THR A 50 2.82 -0.34 14.80
CA THR A 50 1.96 0.60 14.07
C THR A 50 2.04 1.98 14.71
N VAL A 51 1.71 3.04 13.95
CA VAL A 51 1.66 4.42 14.47
C VAL A 51 0.74 4.49 15.69
N TYR A 52 -0.45 3.89 15.60
CA TYR A 52 -1.42 3.86 16.67
C TYR A 52 -0.85 3.17 17.94
N ASN A 53 -0.25 1.99 17.79
CA ASN A 53 0.31 1.26 18.93
C ASN A 53 1.50 2.01 19.55
N ARG A 54 2.33 2.68 18.74
CA ARG A 54 3.42 3.52 19.27
C ARG A 54 2.90 4.68 20.12
N GLU A 55 1.85 5.35 19.66
CA GLU A 55 1.22 6.44 20.40
C GLU A 55 0.62 5.93 21.73
N GLN A 56 -0.10 4.82 21.70
CA GLN A 56 -0.71 4.21 22.88
C GLN A 56 0.33 3.77 23.93
N PHE A 57 1.45 3.23 23.48
CA PHE A 57 2.50 2.71 24.35
C PHE A 57 3.68 3.67 24.55
N LYS A 58 3.52 4.94 24.19
CA LYS A 58 4.52 6.02 24.34
C LYS A 58 5.91 5.65 23.80
N ILE A 59 5.92 4.92 22.68
CA ILE A 59 7.13 4.61 21.93
C ILE A 59 7.38 5.75 20.95
N ASP A 60 8.62 6.20 20.84
CA ASP A 60 9.01 7.24 19.89
C ASP A 60 8.54 6.93 18.47
N ALA A 61 8.17 8.00 17.77
CA ALA A 61 7.53 7.90 16.47
C ALA A 61 8.27 7.01 15.47
N PRO A 62 7.53 6.32 14.57
CA PRO A 62 8.16 5.53 13.50
C PRO A 62 9.13 6.38 12.67
N ILE A 63 10.12 5.71 12.09
CA ILE A 63 11.15 6.30 11.21
C ILE A 63 10.57 7.34 10.21
N GLY A 64 9.30 7.20 9.76
CA GLY A 64 8.63 8.17 8.90
C GLY A 64 8.31 9.53 9.55
N LYS A 65 7.96 9.57 10.84
CA LYS A 65 7.85 10.85 11.61
C LYS A 65 9.24 11.37 11.97
N SER A 66 10.20 10.50 12.27
CA SER A 66 11.59 10.84 12.51
C SER A 66 12.28 11.45 11.29
N LEU A 67 11.91 11.08 10.07
CA LEU A 67 12.47 11.71 8.86
C LEU A 67 11.97 13.15 8.72
N LEU A 68 10.69 13.38 8.92
CA LEU A 68 10.08 14.72 8.84
C LEU A 68 10.60 15.65 9.94
N SER A 69 10.86 15.14 11.16
CA SER A 69 11.44 15.92 12.26
C SER A 69 12.94 16.24 12.07
N ARG A 70 13.60 15.65 11.06
CA ARG A 70 15.00 15.93 10.69
C ARG A 70 15.14 16.83 9.48
N ILE A 71 14.05 17.37 8.97
CA ILE A 71 14.02 18.37 7.91
C ILE A 71 14.07 19.73 8.59
N SER A 72 14.87 20.67 8.07
CA SER A 72 14.93 22.04 8.61
C SER A 72 13.55 22.70 8.59
N ASP A 73 13.31 23.66 9.48
CA ASP A 73 12.00 24.29 9.62
C ASP A 73 11.54 24.94 8.31
N GLU A 74 12.46 25.57 7.58
CA GLU A 74 12.18 26.14 6.25
C GLU A 74 11.72 25.09 5.25
N ASN A 75 12.40 23.95 5.20
CA ASN A 75 12.03 22.84 4.32
C ASN A 75 10.73 22.14 4.78
N GLN A 76 10.36 22.21 6.06
CA GLN A 76 9.05 21.72 6.52
C GLN A 76 7.91 22.59 5.97
N GLU A 77 8.07 23.91 5.93
CA GLU A 77 7.09 24.80 5.31
C GLU A 77 6.98 24.57 3.79
N ILE A 78 8.12 24.33 3.13
CA ILE A 78 8.14 23.94 1.72
C ILE A 78 7.37 22.64 1.50
N LEU A 79 7.54 21.63 2.37
CA LEU A 79 6.82 20.37 2.28
C LEU A 79 5.31 20.52 2.49
N LYS A 80 4.88 21.41 3.38
CA LYS A 80 3.45 21.72 3.57
C LYS A 80 2.84 22.31 2.28
N ARG A 81 3.46 23.34 1.72
CA ARG A 81 3.03 23.96 0.45
C ARG A 81 3.02 22.94 -0.70
N TYR A 82 4.01 22.06 -0.74
CA TYR A 82 4.07 20.97 -1.71
C TYR A 82 2.86 20.02 -1.60
N ILE A 83 2.49 19.60 -0.40
CA ILE A 83 1.33 18.74 -0.14
C ILE A 83 0.03 19.42 -0.58
N GLU A 84 -0.14 20.70 -0.22
CA GLU A 84 -1.31 21.51 -0.61
C GLU A 84 -1.46 21.58 -2.14
N HIS A 85 -0.38 21.82 -2.88
CA HIS A 85 -0.41 21.85 -4.34
C HIS A 85 -0.82 20.51 -4.96
N ILE A 86 -0.37 19.39 -4.39
CA ILE A 86 -0.79 18.05 -4.83
C ILE A 86 -2.29 17.86 -4.60
N GLN A 87 -2.81 18.32 -3.44
CA GLN A 87 -4.23 18.24 -3.11
C GLN A 87 -5.07 19.13 -4.04
N LEU A 88 -4.68 20.38 -4.25
CA LEU A 88 -5.36 21.32 -5.16
C LEU A 88 -5.43 20.78 -6.60
N LYS A 89 -4.39 20.07 -7.07
CA LYS A 89 -4.41 19.40 -8.36
C LYS A 89 -5.25 18.11 -8.41
N GLY A 90 -5.87 17.73 -7.30
CA GLY A 90 -6.75 16.57 -7.23
C GLY A 90 -6.05 15.21 -7.48
N TYR A 91 -4.76 15.11 -7.18
CA TYR A 91 -4.04 13.83 -7.26
C TYR A 91 -4.62 12.79 -6.28
N SER A 92 -4.41 11.52 -6.59
CA SER A 92 -4.85 10.44 -5.71
C SER A 92 -4.10 10.45 -4.38
N ILE A 93 -4.73 9.93 -3.31
CA ILE A 93 -4.11 9.76 -2.00
C ILE A 93 -2.80 8.94 -2.10
N SER A 94 -2.77 7.92 -2.96
CA SER A 94 -1.59 7.11 -3.21
C SER A 94 -0.44 7.95 -3.82
N THR A 95 -0.75 8.78 -4.82
CA THR A 95 0.22 9.70 -5.44
C THR A 95 0.74 10.72 -4.43
N LEU A 96 -0.16 11.30 -3.63
CA LEU A 96 0.23 12.23 -2.57
C LEU A 96 1.20 11.59 -1.58
N LYS A 97 0.89 10.38 -1.09
CA LYS A 97 1.77 9.64 -0.17
C LYS A 97 3.15 9.39 -0.78
N THR A 98 3.20 8.95 -2.04
CA THR A 98 4.45 8.66 -2.74
C THR A 98 5.26 9.93 -2.94
N TYR A 99 4.65 10.98 -3.48
CA TYR A 99 5.34 12.24 -3.76
C TYR A 99 5.82 12.93 -2.48
N ARG A 100 4.99 12.97 -1.44
CA ARG A 100 5.39 13.48 -0.11
C ARG A 100 6.60 12.73 0.44
N ASN A 101 6.61 11.40 0.34
CA ASN A 101 7.70 10.58 0.85
C ASN A 101 9.00 10.83 0.07
N GLU A 102 8.96 10.76 -1.25
CA GLU A 102 10.15 10.95 -2.08
C GLU A 102 10.71 12.38 -1.99
N PHE A 103 9.82 13.38 -1.93
CA PHE A 103 10.26 14.78 -1.73
C PHE A 103 10.79 14.99 -0.31
N GLY A 104 10.16 14.43 0.70
CA GLY A 104 10.64 14.49 2.09
C GLY A 104 12.04 13.88 2.28
N ILE A 105 12.35 12.77 1.58
CA ILE A 105 13.70 12.18 1.59
C ILE A 105 14.72 13.12 0.96
N PHE A 106 14.35 13.82 -0.12
CA PHE A 106 15.21 14.83 -0.73
C PHE A 106 15.46 16.02 0.20
N LEU A 107 14.42 16.56 0.84
CA LEU A 107 14.56 17.64 1.81
C LEU A 107 15.48 17.26 2.98
N HIS A 108 15.37 16.03 3.46
CA HIS A 108 16.30 15.50 4.47
C HIS A 108 17.75 15.41 3.97
N TYR A 109 17.94 15.05 2.69
CA TYR A 109 19.27 15.02 2.06
C TYR A 109 19.91 16.42 1.98
N LEU A 110 19.10 17.46 1.76
CA LEU A 110 19.56 18.85 1.69
C LEU A 110 20.06 19.39 3.04
N LYS A 111 19.65 18.78 4.15
CA LYS A 111 19.95 19.25 5.53
C LYS A 111 19.46 20.70 5.74
N GLU A 112 20.39 21.64 5.96
CA GLU A 112 20.10 23.07 6.22
C GLU A 112 19.84 23.88 4.94
N GLU A 113 20.21 23.37 3.76
CA GLU A 113 19.97 24.07 2.50
C GLU A 113 18.51 23.97 2.10
N THR A 114 17.92 25.07 1.64
CA THR A 114 16.52 25.08 1.22
C THR A 114 16.34 24.50 -0.19
N ALA A 115 15.22 23.80 -0.40
CA ALA A 115 14.92 23.31 -1.74
C ALA A 115 14.67 24.43 -2.75
N GLU A 116 14.30 25.63 -2.30
CA GLU A 116 14.06 26.79 -3.18
C GLU A 116 15.36 27.30 -3.81
N THR A 117 16.46 27.34 -3.07
CA THR A 117 17.77 27.85 -3.54
C THR A 117 18.65 26.74 -4.10
N CYS A 118 18.24 25.49 -3.98
CA CYS A 118 19.03 24.34 -4.40
C CYS A 118 19.38 24.39 -5.90
N GLU A 119 20.65 24.22 -6.19
CA GLU A 119 21.18 24.20 -7.56
C GLU A 119 20.91 22.87 -8.27
N ILE A 120 20.81 22.92 -9.60
CA ILE A 120 20.56 21.75 -10.47
C ILE A 120 21.61 20.66 -10.24
N GLU A 121 22.86 21.04 -10.08
CA GLU A 121 23.95 20.09 -9.88
C GLU A 121 23.80 19.30 -8.57
N LYS A 122 23.24 19.88 -7.53
CA LYS A 122 22.96 19.15 -6.29
C LYS A 122 21.80 18.16 -6.43
N ILE A 123 20.77 18.52 -7.20
CA ILE A 123 19.69 17.59 -7.54
C ILE A 123 20.25 16.41 -8.33
N ARG A 124 21.14 16.67 -9.30
CA ARG A 124 21.82 15.64 -10.08
C ARG A 124 22.65 14.70 -9.19
N LYS A 125 23.46 15.26 -8.28
CA LYS A 125 24.23 14.48 -7.29
C LYS A 125 23.34 13.61 -6.42
N TYR A 126 22.18 14.12 -5.98
CA TYR A 126 21.21 13.33 -5.22
C TYR A 126 20.64 12.14 -6.02
N ILE A 127 20.33 12.34 -7.29
CA ILE A 127 19.85 11.23 -8.14
C ILE A 127 20.97 10.22 -8.36
N LEU A 128 22.21 10.65 -8.63
CA LEU A 128 23.38 9.76 -8.74
C LEU A 128 23.64 8.99 -7.44
N TYR A 129 23.54 9.62 -6.28
CA TYR A 129 23.62 8.97 -4.97
C TYR A 129 22.54 7.89 -4.81
N SER A 130 21.33 8.19 -5.27
CA SER A 130 20.21 7.22 -5.24
C SER A 130 20.46 5.99 -6.12
N ILE A 131 21.16 6.16 -7.24
CA ILE A 131 21.51 5.09 -8.17
C ILE A 131 22.71 4.29 -7.63
N ASN A 132 23.79 4.95 -7.33
CA ASN A 132 25.09 4.33 -7.10
C ASN A 132 25.24 3.78 -5.68
N GLU A 133 24.83 4.57 -4.66
CA GLU A 133 25.02 4.24 -3.25
C GLU A 133 23.80 3.49 -2.68
N GLN A 134 22.59 4.02 -2.92
CA GLN A 134 21.38 3.40 -2.43
C GLN A 134 20.93 2.21 -3.29
N LYS A 135 21.44 2.06 -4.50
CA LYS A 135 21.12 0.98 -5.46
C LYS A 135 19.62 0.78 -5.64
N LEU A 136 18.89 1.89 -5.74
CA LEU A 136 17.43 1.85 -5.85
C LEU A 136 17.00 1.33 -7.24
N SER A 137 15.82 0.72 -7.28
CA SER A 137 15.24 0.28 -8.54
C SER A 137 14.93 1.45 -9.47
N GLU A 138 15.00 1.23 -10.79
CA GLU A 138 14.66 2.24 -11.83
C GLU A 138 13.26 2.84 -11.58
N ALA A 139 12.29 2.04 -11.14
CA ALA A 139 10.94 2.51 -10.84
C ALA A 139 10.93 3.48 -9.64
N THR A 140 11.73 3.24 -8.61
CA THR A 140 11.85 4.13 -7.46
C THR A 140 12.53 5.44 -7.85
N ILE A 141 13.62 5.36 -8.64
CA ILE A 141 14.32 6.53 -9.14
C ILE A 141 13.40 7.38 -10.03
N GLN A 142 12.62 6.75 -10.90
CA GLN A 142 11.63 7.46 -11.72
C GLN A 142 10.57 8.16 -10.86
N SER A 143 10.11 7.51 -9.79
CA SER A 143 9.18 8.11 -8.82
C SER A 143 9.79 9.32 -8.13
N ARG A 144 11.06 9.23 -7.72
CA ARG A 144 11.86 10.29 -7.12
C ARG A 144 11.99 11.50 -8.04
N ILE A 145 12.40 11.27 -9.29
CA ILE A 145 12.49 12.30 -10.33
C ILE A 145 11.13 12.97 -10.56
N ASN A 146 10.04 12.21 -10.62
CA ASN A 146 8.70 12.77 -10.81
C ASN A 146 8.26 13.65 -9.62
N ALA A 147 8.58 13.27 -8.38
CA ALA A 147 8.29 14.06 -7.20
C ALA A 147 9.08 15.39 -7.20
N LEU A 148 10.37 15.35 -7.55
CA LEU A 148 11.20 16.55 -7.68
C LEU A 148 10.73 17.43 -8.84
N LYS A 149 10.43 16.83 -10.00
CA LYS A 149 9.89 17.55 -11.17
C LYS A 149 8.60 18.28 -10.82
N PHE A 150 7.72 17.66 -10.03
CA PHE A 150 6.49 18.31 -9.58
C PHE A 150 6.82 19.60 -8.78
N TYR A 151 7.78 19.58 -7.88
CA TYR A 151 8.19 20.75 -7.11
C TYR A 151 8.79 21.83 -7.99
N TYR A 152 9.89 21.53 -8.68
CA TYR A 152 10.64 22.52 -9.43
C TYR A 152 9.90 23.07 -10.64
N VAL A 153 9.18 22.22 -11.38
CA VAL A 153 8.47 22.64 -12.60
C VAL A 153 7.08 23.20 -12.29
N GLN A 154 6.30 22.51 -11.43
CA GLN A 154 4.90 22.89 -11.24
C GLN A 154 4.71 23.96 -10.14
N ILE A 155 5.56 23.99 -9.13
CA ILE A 155 5.46 24.94 -8.02
C ILE A 155 6.40 26.14 -8.26
N LEU A 156 7.70 25.89 -8.49
CA LEU A 156 8.68 26.96 -8.67
C LEU A 156 8.77 27.51 -10.11
N ARG A 157 8.09 26.87 -11.08
CA ARG A 157 8.10 27.27 -12.50
C ARG A 157 9.49 27.27 -13.14
N ARG A 158 10.40 26.42 -12.66
CA ARG A 158 11.76 26.24 -13.18
C ARG A 158 11.79 25.07 -14.17
N GLU A 159 11.33 25.28 -15.39
CA GLU A 159 11.15 24.20 -16.40
C GLU A 159 12.49 23.60 -16.85
N ASN A 160 13.55 24.38 -16.93
CA ASN A 160 14.87 23.96 -17.44
C ASN A 160 15.60 22.96 -16.50
N VAL A 161 15.28 22.92 -15.20
CA VAL A 161 15.96 22.06 -14.21
C VAL A 161 15.97 20.58 -14.60
N PHE A 162 14.93 20.10 -15.29
CA PHE A 162 14.79 18.68 -15.63
C PHE A 162 15.12 18.31 -17.08
N ILE A 163 15.53 19.26 -17.92
CA ILE A 163 16.08 18.99 -19.25
C ILE A 163 17.45 18.32 -19.11
N GLU A 164 18.22 18.70 -18.10
CA GLU A 164 19.59 18.23 -17.86
C GLU A 164 19.69 16.92 -17.03
N ILE A 165 18.58 16.45 -16.43
CA ILE A 165 18.57 15.21 -15.65
C ILE A 165 18.01 14.07 -16.51
N PRO A 166 18.87 13.22 -17.07
CA PRO A 166 18.41 12.10 -17.89
C PRO A 166 17.62 11.09 -17.05
N ARG A 167 16.55 10.57 -17.62
CA ARG A 167 15.78 9.50 -17.00
C ARG A 167 16.46 8.15 -17.24
N PRO A 168 16.55 7.26 -16.22
CA PRO A 168 16.99 5.90 -16.44
C PRO A 168 16.13 5.23 -17.52
N LYS A 169 16.79 4.58 -18.48
CA LYS A 169 16.07 3.79 -19.51
C LYS A 169 15.38 2.63 -18.82
N LYS A 170 14.08 2.56 -18.95
CA LYS A 170 13.30 1.43 -18.44
C LYS A 170 13.55 0.21 -19.31
N HIS A 171 14.10 -0.86 -18.75
CA HIS A 171 14.17 -2.12 -19.46
C HIS A 171 12.75 -2.65 -19.69
N ALA A 172 12.40 -2.85 -20.96
CA ALA A 172 11.12 -3.45 -21.33
C ALA A 172 11.18 -4.95 -20.98
N THR A 173 10.59 -5.32 -19.86
CA THR A 173 10.37 -6.72 -19.53
C THR A 173 8.99 -7.14 -20.01
N LEU A 174 8.93 -8.27 -20.75
CA LEU A 174 7.65 -8.82 -21.17
C LEU A 174 6.80 -9.18 -19.94
N PRO A 175 5.51 -8.84 -19.92
CA PRO A 175 4.61 -9.23 -18.85
C PRO A 175 4.58 -10.77 -18.74
N LYS A 176 4.72 -11.28 -17.54
CA LYS A 176 4.52 -12.71 -17.29
C LYS A 176 3.04 -13.02 -17.35
N VAL A 177 2.60 -13.71 -18.38
CA VAL A 177 1.19 -14.08 -18.58
C VAL A 177 0.93 -15.46 -18.00
N PHE A 178 -0.20 -15.64 -17.31
CA PHE A 178 -0.68 -16.95 -16.88
C PHE A 178 -1.32 -17.68 -18.06
N SER A 179 -1.00 -18.95 -18.23
CA SER A 179 -1.71 -19.81 -19.16
C SER A 179 -3.12 -20.15 -18.62
N HIS A 180 -4.02 -20.59 -19.47
CA HIS A 180 -5.35 -21.04 -19.05
C HIS A 180 -5.26 -22.15 -17.99
N ASN A 181 -4.31 -23.08 -18.14
CA ASN A 181 -4.07 -24.14 -17.18
C ASN A 181 -3.55 -23.62 -15.82
N ASP A 182 -2.73 -22.56 -15.80
CA ASP A 182 -2.29 -21.92 -14.56
C ASP A 182 -3.49 -21.32 -13.82
N ILE A 183 -4.38 -20.62 -14.54
CA ILE A 183 -5.59 -20.01 -13.97
C ILE A 183 -6.52 -21.07 -13.41
N LYS A 184 -6.74 -22.17 -14.15
CA LYS A 184 -7.56 -23.29 -13.67
C LYS A 184 -7.01 -23.86 -12.36
N LYS A 185 -5.71 -24.13 -12.30
CA LYS A 185 -5.04 -24.58 -11.07
C LYS A 185 -5.18 -23.59 -9.90
N LEU A 186 -5.06 -22.28 -10.15
CA LEU A 186 -5.27 -21.26 -9.11
C LEU A 186 -6.67 -21.34 -8.50
N PHE A 187 -7.69 -21.55 -9.32
CA PHE A 187 -9.06 -21.68 -8.84
C PHE A 187 -9.27 -23.00 -8.08
N GLU A 188 -8.72 -24.10 -8.55
CA GLU A 188 -8.84 -25.43 -7.92
C GLU A 188 -8.20 -25.47 -6.52
N VAL A 189 -7.03 -24.87 -6.34
CA VAL A 189 -6.35 -24.85 -5.03
C VAL A 189 -6.95 -23.86 -4.04
N THR A 190 -7.85 -22.98 -4.49
CA THR A 190 -8.49 -21.98 -3.65
C THR A 190 -9.88 -22.48 -3.21
N THR A 191 -9.90 -23.27 -2.15
CA THR A 191 -11.11 -23.93 -1.65
C THR A 191 -12.09 -23.01 -0.92
N ASN A 192 -11.62 -21.91 -0.34
CA ASN A 192 -12.48 -20.94 0.33
C ASN A 192 -13.34 -20.20 -0.71
N LEU A 193 -14.67 -20.27 -0.58
CA LEU A 193 -15.62 -19.73 -1.55
C LEU A 193 -15.42 -18.22 -1.78
N LYS A 194 -15.27 -17.43 -0.72
CA LYS A 194 -15.01 -15.97 -0.81
C LYS A 194 -13.75 -15.66 -1.62
N HIS A 195 -12.67 -16.34 -1.33
CA HIS A 195 -11.39 -16.10 -2.01
C HIS A 195 -11.43 -16.58 -3.47
N ASN A 196 -12.07 -17.70 -3.74
CA ASN A 196 -12.24 -18.23 -5.08
C ASN A 196 -13.11 -17.30 -5.94
N THR A 197 -14.24 -16.83 -5.39
CA THR A 197 -15.11 -15.85 -6.05
C THR A 197 -14.37 -14.55 -6.36
N MET A 198 -13.56 -14.05 -5.42
CA MET A 198 -12.72 -12.87 -5.64
C MET A 198 -11.74 -13.06 -6.80
N LEU A 199 -11.04 -14.20 -6.86
CA LEU A 199 -10.09 -14.49 -7.94
C LEU A 199 -10.79 -14.63 -9.30
N LYS A 200 -11.93 -15.30 -9.34
CA LYS A 200 -12.71 -15.47 -10.59
C LYS A 200 -13.28 -14.15 -11.11
N LEU A 201 -13.77 -13.28 -10.23
CA LEU A 201 -14.17 -11.92 -10.61
C LEU A 201 -13.00 -11.10 -11.16
N CYS A 202 -11.85 -11.13 -10.47
CA CYS A 202 -10.66 -10.44 -10.97
C CYS A 202 -10.27 -10.90 -12.38
N TYR A 203 -10.26 -12.22 -12.61
CA TYR A 203 -9.88 -12.77 -13.90
C TYR A 203 -10.97 -12.54 -14.97
N GLY A 204 -12.22 -12.85 -14.67
CA GLY A 204 -13.31 -12.83 -15.64
C GLY A 204 -13.72 -11.42 -16.09
N LEU A 205 -13.59 -10.42 -15.21
CA LEU A 205 -13.96 -9.04 -15.49
C LEU A 205 -12.73 -8.13 -15.67
N GLY A 206 -11.51 -8.65 -15.56
CA GLY A 206 -10.28 -7.87 -15.64
C GLY A 206 -10.20 -6.76 -14.57
N LEU A 207 -10.65 -7.08 -13.33
CA LEU A 207 -10.66 -6.11 -12.25
C LEU A 207 -9.28 -5.95 -11.60
N ARG A 208 -8.95 -4.70 -11.27
CA ARG A 208 -7.80 -4.42 -10.40
C ARG A 208 -8.13 -4.78 -8.95
N VAL A 209 -7.09 -5.04 -8.15
CA VAL A 209 -7.29 -5.34 -6.73
C VAL A 209 -8.03 -4.22 -5.99
N SER A 210 -7.80 -2.97 -6.35
CA SER A 210 -8.52 -1.83 -5.78
C SER A 210 -9.98 -1.76 -6.23
N GLU A 211 -10.28 -2.15 -7.46
CA GLU A 211 -11.65 -2.19 -7.98
C GLU A 211 -12.46 -3.28 -7.28
N ILE A 212 -11.89 -4.50 -7.12
CA ILE A 212 -12.61 -5.61 -6.50
C ILE A 212 -12.94 -5.39 -5.03
N ILE A 213 -12.06 -4.76 -4.25
CA ILE A 213 -12.34 -4.48 -2.84
C ILE A 213 -13.33 -3.33 -2.62
N ASN A 214 -13.48 -2.45 -3.64
CA ASN A 214 -14.44 -1.34 -3.59
C ASN A 214 -15.82 -1.74 -4.11
N LEU A 215 -15.96 -2.89 -4.78
CA LEU A 215 -17.25 -3.35 -5.28
C LEU A 215 -18.26 -3.46 -4.16
N LYS A 216 -19.43 -2.88 -4.39
CA LYS A 216 -20.62 -2.99 -3.54
C LYS A 216 -21.59 -4.02 -4.11
N ILE A 217 -22.48 -4.49 -3.27
CA ILE A 217 -23.54 -5.44 -3.67
C ILE A 217 -24.39 -4.82 -4.79
N ASN A 218 -24.72 -3.53 -4.64
CA ASN A 218 -25.58 -2.82 -5.59
C ASN A 218 -24.90 -2.54 -6.95
N ASP A 219 -23.58 -2.75 -7.05
CA ASP A 219 -22.85 -2.61 -8.32
C ASP A 219 -23.07 -3.82 -9.26
N ILE A 220 -23.69 -4.90 -8.75
CA ILE A 220 -23.98 -6.12 -9.52
C ILE A 220 -25.38 -6.05 -10.11
N ASP A 221 -25.49 -5.81 -11.40
CA ASP A 221 -26.76 -5.89 -12.11
C ASP A 221 -26.91 -7.28 -12.78
N SER A 222 -27.64 -8.15 -12.10
CA SER A 222 -27.90 -9.51 -12.59
C SER A 222 -28.94 -9.57 -13.71
N LYS A 223 -29.73 -8.50 -13.93
CA LYS A 223 -30.70 -8.42 -15.03
C LYS A 223 -30.01 -8.05 -16.33
N SER A 224 -29.17 -7.03 -16.29
CA SER A 224 -28.39 -6.56 -17.44
C SER A 224 -27.10 -7.37 -17.64
N MET A 225 -26.78 -8.31 -16.75
CA MET A 225 -25.54 -9.09 -16.74
C MET A 225 -24.30 -8.20 -16.78
N GLN A 226 -24.28 -7.18 -15.92
CA GLN A 226 -23.22 -6.17 -15.87
C GLN A 226 -22.78 -5.89 -14.41
N VAL A 227 -21.55 -5.43 -14.28
CA VAL A 227 -20.99 -4.93 -13.03
C VAL A 227 -20.52 -3.50 -13.23
N PHE A 228 -21.02 -2.59 -12.42
CA PHE A 228 -20.58 -1.20 -12.40
C PHE A 228 -19.28 -1.07 -11.61
N ILE A 229 -18.28 -0.40 -12.19
CA ILE A 229 -16.96 -0.19 -11.57
C ILE A 229 -16.73 1.31 -11.45
N GLU A 230 -16.94 1.80 -10.23
CA GLU A 230 -16.74 3.20 -9.91
C GLU A 230 -15.25 3.57 -9.88
N ARG A 231 -14.90 4.74 -10.43
CA ARG A 231 -13.57 5.34 -10.38
C ARG A 231 -12.42 4.39 -10.77
N ALA A 232 -12.59 3.68 -11.87
CA ALA A 232 -11.53 2.92 -12.49
C ALA A 232 -10.29 3.80 -12.79
N LYS A 233 -9.25 3.26 -13.42
CA LYS A 233 -8.02 4.00 -13.74
C LYS A 233 -8.34 5.31 -14.47
N GLY A 234 -7.88 6.44 -13.92
CA GLY A 234 -8.14 7.79 -14.46
C GLY A 234 -9.46 8.40 -13.97
N LYS A 235 -10.05 7.90 -12.88
CA LYS A 235 -11.33 8.36 -12.30
C LYS A 235 -12.52 8.24 -13.27
N LYS A 236 -12.45 7.31 -14.22
CA LYS A 236 -13.56 7.04 -15.17
C LYS A 236 -14.32 5.80 -14.70
N ASP A 237 -15.63 5.88 -14.71
CA ASP A 237 -16.51 4.74 -14.44
C ASP A 237 -16.59 3.84 -15.67
N ARG A 238 -16.83 2.56 -15.45
CA ARG A 238 -17.05 1.60 -16.53
C ARG A 238 -17.98 0.47 -16.13
N TYR A 239 -18.63 -0.13 -17.10
CA TYR A 239 -19.33 -1.40 -16.94
C TYR A 239 -18.45 -2.55 -17.43
N ALA A 240 -18.54 -3.69 -16.77
CA ALA A 240 -17.94 -4.95 -17.21
C ALA A 240 -19.02 -6.00 -17.33
N ASN A 241 -18.96 -6.84 -18.39
CA ASN A 241 -19.90 -7.95 -18.59
C ASN A 241 -19.71 -8.99 -17.50
N LEU A 242 -20.83 -9.46 -16.92
CA LEU A 242 -20.84 -10.47 -15.87
C LEU A 242 -21.15 -11.85 -16.49
N PRO A 243 -20.17 -12.77 -16.56
CA PRO A 243 -20.42 -14.10 -17.07
C PRO A 243 -21.41 -14.88 -16.16
N GLN A 244 -22.29 -15.67 -16.77
CA GLN A 244 -23.31 -16.44 -16.06
C GLN A 244 -22.71 -17.37 -14.98
N SER A 245 -21.59 -18.00 -15.26
CA SER A 245 -20.89 -18.86 -14.30
C SER A 245 -20.41 -18.12 -13.05
N ILE A 246 -20.00 -16.84 -13.21
CA ILE A 246 -19.60 -15.98 -12.09
C ILE A 246 -20.83 -15.53 -11.31
N LEU A 247 -21.94 -15.21 -11.98
CA LEU A 247 -23.19 -14.84 -11.31
C LEU A 247 -23.72 -15.97 -10.42
N ILE A 248 -23.69 -17.22 -10.90
CA ILE A 248 -24.08 -18.38 -10.08
C ILE A 248 -23.23 -18.46 -8.81
N GLN A 249 -21.91 -18.39 -8.95
CA GLN A 249 -21.01 -18.45 -7.80
C GLN A 249 -21.16 -17.25 -6.86
N LEU A 250 -21.49 -16.06 -7.38
CA LEU A 250 -21.79 -14.88 -6.56
C LEU A 250 -23.05 -15.09 -5.71
N ARG A 251 -24.06 -15.77 -6.24
CA ARG A 251 -25.26 -16.11 -5.48
C ARG A 251 -24.96 -17.08 -4.35
N ASP A 252 -24.16 -18.12 -4.62
CA ASP A 252 -23.72 -19.07 -3.58
C ASP A 252 -22.92 -18.35 -2.50
N TYR A 253 -22.00 -17.49 -2.92
CA TYR A 253 -21.21 -16.65 -2.00
C TYR A 253 -22.12 -15.74 -1.16
N PHE A 254 -23.11 -15.08 -1.77
CA PHE A 254 -24.03 -14.19 -1.07
C PHE A 254 -24.87 -14.92 -0.03
N ILE A 255 -25.34 -16.12 -0.35
CA ILE A 255 -26.11 -16.95 0.58
C ILE A 255 -25.28 -17.35 1.80
N GLU A 256 -24.00 -17.73 1.59
CA GLU A 256 -23.12 -18.21 2.65
C GLU A 256 -22.59 -17.08 3.54
N TYR A 257 -22.12 -15.96 2.93
CA TYR A 257 -21.42 -14.90 3.66
C TYR A 257 -22.30 -13.71 4.03
N ARG A 258 -23.43 -13.50 3.35
CA ARG A 258 -24.41 -12.41 3.58
C ARG A 258 -23.75 -11.04 3.79
N PRO A 259 -22.92 -10.56 2.85
CA PRO A 259 -22.30 -9.26 2.94
C PRO A 259 -23.37 -8.16 3.03
N LYS A 260 -23.05 -7.03 3.69
CA LYS A 260 -24.01 -5.95 3.98
C LYS A 260 -23.87 -4.76 3.02
N GLU A 261 -22.66 -4.31 2.77
CA GLU A 261 -22.39 -3.13 1.93
C GLU A 261 -21.42 -3.48 0.81
N TYR A 262 -20.19 -3.90 1.17
CA TYR A 262 -19.19 -4.29 0.19
C TYR A 262 -19.39 -5.72 -0.25
N LEU A 263 -19.17 -5.98 -1.54
CA LEU A 263 -19.27 -7.36 -2.04
C LEU A 263 -18.33 -8.31 -1.28
N PHE A 264 -17.13 -7.84 -0.94
CA PHE A 264 -16.19 -8.57 -0.09
C PHE A 264 -15.90 -7.77 1.19
N GLU A 265 -16.33 -8.29 2.31
CA GLU A 265 -16.12 -7.69 3.62
C GLU A 265 -15.02 -8.38 4.41
N GLY A 266 -14.38 -7.60 5.32
CA GLY A 266 -13.39 -8.09 6.26
C GLY A 266 -14.02 -9.02 7.33
N GLN A 267 -13.17 -9.59 8.19
CA GLN A 267 -13.61 -10.49 9.26
C GLN A 267 -14.56 -9.81 10.27
N TYR A 268 -14.44 -8.52 10.45
CA TYR A 268 -15.25 -7.71 11.37
C TYR A 268 -16.25 -6.79 10.63
N GLY A 269 -16.57 -7.12 9.39
CA GLY A 269 -17.36 -6.26 8.51
C GLY A 269 -16.53 -5.19 7.80
N GLY A 270 -17.22 -4.35 7.00
CA GLY A 270 -16.59 -3.29 6.22
C GLY A 270 -15.71 -3.78 5.08
N GLN A 271 -15.05 -2.87 4.42
CA GLN A 271 -14.27 -3.13 3.21
C GLN A 271 -13.12 -4.12 3.41
N TYR A 272 -12.97 -5.06 2.49
CA TYR A 272 -11.81 -5.97 2.48
C TYR A 272 -10.51 -5.23 2.18
N SER A 273 -9.40 -5.56 2.87
CA SER A 273 -8.16 -4.83 2.66
C SER A 273 -7.44 -5.24 1.37
N ILE A 274 -6.79 -4.27 0.68
CA ILE A 274 -5.93 -4.55 -0.49
C ILE A 274 -4.88 -5.60 -0.15
N ARG A 275 -4.25 -5.50 1.02
CA ARG A 275 -3.21 -6.42 1.46
C ARG A 275 -3.75 -7.84 1.64
N SER A 276 -4.93 -7.98 2.22
CA SER A 276 -5.58 -9.29 2.36
C SER A 276 -5.93 -9.89 0.99
N ALA A 277 -6.47 -9.10 0.07
CA ALA A 277 -6.77 -9.55 -1.28
C ALA A 277 -5.51 -10.00 -2.05
N GLN A 278 -4.42 -9.24 -1.93
CA GLN A 278 -3.12 -9.64 -2.49
C GLN A 278 -2.58 -10.93 -1.87
N GLU A 279 -2.79 -11.14 -0.56
CA GLU A 279 -2.35 -12.36 0.11
C GLU A 279 -3.17 -13.57 -0.30
N VAL A 280 -4.47 -13.42 -0.60
CA VAL A 280 -5.29 -14.48 -1.22
C VAL A 280 -4.63 -15.01 -2.50
N PHE A 281 -4.24 -14.10 -3.40
CA PHE A 281 -3.58 -14.49 -4.65
C PHE A 281 -2.20 -15.13 -4.43
N LYS A 282 -1.37 -14.58 -3.55
CA LYS A 282 -0.06 -15.14 -3.22
C LYS A 282 -0.18 -16.55 -2.61
N ASN A 283 -1.20 -16.76 -1.79
CA ASN A 283 -1.49 -18.07 -1.20
C ASN A 283 -1.91 -19.08 -2.27
N ALA A 284 -2.76 -18.66 -3.23
CA ALA A 284 -3.13 -19.48 -4.36
C ALA A 284 -1.93 -19.85 -5.23
N LEU A 285 -1.03 -18.91 -5.54
CA LEU A 285 0.22 -19.15 -6.26
C LEU A 285 1.12 -20.15 -5.53
N ARG A 286 1.30 -20.00 -4.22
CA ARG A 286 2.12 -20.95 -3.43
C ARG A 286 1.54 -22.37 -3.45
N LYS A 287 0.23 -22.51 -3.27
CA LYS A 287 -0.46 -23.80 -3.28
C LYS A 287 -0.43 -24.47 -4.66
N SER A 288 -0.58 -23.69 -5.73
CA SER A 288 -0.55 -24.21 -7.11
C SER A 288 0.87 -24.53 -7.63
N LYS A 289 1.93 -24.20 -6.85
CA LYS A 289 3.34 -24.34 -7.25
C LYS A 289 3.69 -23.63 -8.57
N ILE A 290 2.93 -22.59 -8.93
CA ILE A 290 3.18 -21.78 -10.12
C ILE A 290 4.25 -20.74 -9.78
N ASN A 291 5.40 -20.80 -10.46
CA ASN A 291 6.53 -19.91 -10.22
C ASN A 291 6.44 -18.61 -11.04
N LYS A 292 5.29 -17.91 -10.94
CA LYS A 292 5.04 -16.64 -11.65
C LYS A 292 4.52 -15.62 -10.66
N ASN A 293 5.39 -14.72 -10.20
CA ASN A 293 5.01 -13.63 -9.29
C ASN A 293 4.53 -12.40 -10.07
N THR A 294 3.33 -12.43 -10.63
CA THR A 294 2.78 -11.26 -11.33
C THR A 294 1.29 -11.10 -11.08
N TRP A 295 0.94 -10.44 -10.01
CA TRP A 295 -0.29 -9.68 -9.95
C TRP A 295 0.08 -8.21 -10.19
N HIS A 296 -0.20 -7.71 -11.38
CA HIS A 296 -0.13 -6.29 -11.65
C HIS A 296 -1.49 -5.66 -11.34
N SER A 297 -1.47 -4.77 -10.36
CA SER A 297 -2.54 -3.81 -10.08
C SER A 297 -2.67 -2.77 -11.20
#